data_c309eb5f7367e4209843b25030455e5f
#
_entry.id   c309eb5f7367e4209843b25030455e5f
#
_cell.length_a   1.000
_cell.length_b   1.000
_cell.length_c   1.000
_cell.angle_alpha   90.00
_cell.angle_beta   90.00
_cell.angle_gamma   90.00
#
_symmetry.space_group_name_H-M   'P 1'
#
loop_
_entity.id
_entity.type
_entity.pdbx_description
1 polymer ?
#
loop_
_entity_poly.entity_id
_entity_poly.type
_entity_poly.pdbx_seq_one_letter_code
_entity_poly.pdbx_strand_id
1 'polypeptide(L)'
;KEILEFRKKTMSMVFQRFGLFPHKTIIENVAYGLEIQEVPEDKRKEIAQGQIDAVGLQGFENQYPAQLSGGMQQRVGLARALATDPQILLMDEAFSALDPLIRSEMQSQLVDLQSKLKKTIVFITHDLDESLKLGDHIGILNGGRLVQVGRPEDIILNPADDYVKAFVKDVNRSKVLRAKTVMTK
;
A
#
# COMPACT_ATOMS: atom_id res chain seq x y z
N LYS A 1 3.57 11.52 -24.63
CA LYS A 1 3.15 10.12 -24.91
C LYS A 1 3.89 9.14 -23.99
N GLU A 2 5.23 9.22 -23.85
CA GLU A 2 6.04 8.32 -23.00
C GLU A 2 5.59 8.28 -21.54
N ILE A 3 5.32 9.41 -20.90
CA ILE A 3 4.84 9.48 -19.51
C ILE A 3 3.49 8.76 -19.35
N LEU A 4 2.61 8.88 -20.35
CA LEU A 4 1.30 8.22 -20.31
C LEU A 4 1.44 6.69 -20.40
N GLU A 5 2.30 6.22 -21.29
CA GLU A 5 2.60 4.80 -21.44
C GLU A 5 3.27 4.22 -20.18
N PHE A 6 4.20 4.98 -19.60
CA PHE A 6 4.81 4.62 -18.32
C PHE A 6 3.77 4.46 -17.20
N ARG A 7 2.84 5.43 -17.07
CA ARG A 7 1.76 5.37 -16.08
C ARG A 7 0.81 4.20 -16.31
N LYS A 8 0.53 3.85 -17.57
CA LYS A 8 -0.36 2.73 -17.88
C LYS A 8 0.22 1.36 -17.56
N LYS A 9 1.53 1.18 -17.73
CA LYS A 9 2.17 -0.13 -17.72
C LYS A 9 3.06 -0.40 -16.50
N THR A 10 3.65 0.66 -15.92
CA THR A 10 4.72 0.48 -14.95
C THR A 10 4.29 0.80 -13.53
N MET A 11 3.31 1.71 -13.38
CA MET A 11 2.95 2.20 -12.05
C MET A 11 1.44 2.20 -11.85
N SER A 12 1.03 1.90 -10.61
CA SER A 12 -0.36 2.03 -10.18
C SER A 12 -0.43 2.72 -8.81
N MET A 13 -1.60 3.21 -8.44
CA MET A 13 -1.77 3.99 -7.21
C MET A 13 -3.01 3.55 -6.43
N VAL A 14 -2.83 3.41 -5.13
CA VAL A 14 -3.90 3.26 -4.14
C VAL A 14 -4.06 4.58 -3.41
N PHE A 15 -5.26 5.14 -3.46
CA PHE A 15 -5.58 6.46 -2.90
C PHE A 15 -6.11 6.36 -1.47
N GLN A 16 -5.90 7.38 -0.66
CA GLN A 16 -6.38 7.52 0.70
C GLN A 16 -7.91 7.33 0.83
N ARG A 17 -8.70 7.88 -0.11
CA ARG A 17 -10.16 7.77 -0.15
C ARG A 17 -10.63 6.73 -1.17
N PHE A 18 -9.91 5.63 -1.32
CA PHE A 18 -10.19 4.48 -2.18
C PHE A 18 -10.32 4.80 -3.68
N GLY A 19 -10.85 5.96 -4.06
CA GLY A 19 -11.01 6.43 -5.45
C GLY A 19 -11.81 5.46 -6.33
N LEU A 20 -12.76 4.72 -5.74
CA LEU A 20 -13.63 3.79 -6.48
C LEU A 20 -14.68 4.55 -7.28
N PHE A 21 -15.05 4.00 -8.43
CA PHE A 21 -16.14 4.51 -9.25
C PHE A 21 -17.47 4.06 -8.64
N PRO A 22 -18.32 4.99 -8.11
CA PRO A 22 -19.52 4.62 -7.37
C PRO A 22 -20.60 3.98 -8.23
N HIS A 23 -20.56 4.22 -9.55
CA HIS A 23 -21.50 3.71 -10.55
C HIS A 23 -21.04 2.40 -11.23
N LYS A 24 -19.86 1.88 -10.86
CA LYS A 24 -19.33 0.60 -11.33
C LYS A 24 -19.39 -0.43 -10.20
N THR A 25 -19.66 -1.68 -10.56
CA THR A 25 -19.56 -2.81 -9.64
C THR A 25 -18.10 -3.03 -9.19
N ILE A 26 -17.89 -3.91 -8.23
CA ILE A 26 -16.55 -4.22 -7.71
C ILE A 26 -15.68 -4.83 -8.81
N ILE A 27 -16.20 -5.80 -9.57
CA ILE A 27 -15.41 -6.40 -10.67
C ILE A 27 -15.10 -5.38 -11.77
N GLU A 28 -16.01 -4.48 -12.10
CA GLU A 28 -15.77 -3.40 -13.07
C GLU A 28 -14.75 -2.37 -12.55
N ASN A 29 -14.76 -2.08 -11.25
CA ASN A 29 -13.75 -1.24 -10.61
C ASN A 29 -12.35 -1.87 -10.74
N VAL A 30 -12.23 -3.16 -10.42
CA VAL A 30 -10.95 -3.89 -10.49
C VAL A 30 -10.47 -4.02 -11.94
N ALA A 31 -11.37 -4.30 -12.88
CA ALA A 31 -11.07 -4.44 -14.30
C ALA A 31 -10.72 -3.12 -15.02
N TYR A 32 -11.01 -1.97 -14.41
CA TYR A 32 -10.93 -0.67 -15.11
C TYR A 32 -9.53 -0.35 -15.67
N GLY A 33 -8.47 -0.62 -14.90
CA GLY A 33 -7.10 -0.41 -15.38
C GLY A 33 -6.75 -1.27 -16.59
N LEU A 34 -7.26 -2.49 -16.64
CA LEU A 34 -7.10 -3.42 -17.76
C LEU A 34 -7.90 -2.96 -19.00
N GLU A 35 -9.05 -2.30 -18.78
CA GLU A 35 -9.83 -1.66 -19.86
C GLU A 35 -9.02 -0.55 -20.53
N ILE A 36 -8.34 0.29 -19.74
CA ILE A 36 -7.44 1.34 -20.26
C ILE A 36 -6.21 0.76 -21.00
N GLN A 37 -5.78 -0.46 -20.62
CA GLN A 37 -4.71 -1.20 -21.30
C GLN A 37 -5.20 -1.95 -22.54
N GLU A 38 -6.49 -1.87 -22.88
CA GLU A 38 -7.12 -2.53 -24.04
C GLU A 38 -7.05 -4.07 -23.97
N VAL A 39 -7.00 -4.63 -22.75
CA VAL A 39 -7.04 -6.08 -22.53
C VAL A 39 -8.43 -6.61 -22.93
N PRO A 40 -8.54 -7.72 -23.68
CA PRO A 40 -9.82 -8.33 -24.07
C PRO A 40 -10.74 -8.62 -22.86
N GLU A 41 -12.05 -8.46 -23.04
CA GLU A 41 -13.04 -8.51 -21.96
C GLU A 41 -12.98 -9.79 -21.11
N ASP A 42 -12.89 -10.95 -21.76
CA ASP A 42 -12.85 -12.24 -21.05
C ASP A 42 -11.61 -12.32 -20.14
N LYS A 43 -10.44 -11.90 -20.64
CA LYS A 43 -9.21 -11.85 -19.82
C LYS A 43 -9.29 -10.81 -18.70
N ARG A 44 -9.93 -9.65 -18.95
CA ARG A 44 -10.14 -8.65 -17.88
C ARG A 44 -10.95 -9.20 -16.73
N LYS A 45 -12.04 -9.94 -17.05
CA LYS A 45 -12.89 -10.56 -16.03
C LYS A 45 -12.14 -11.64 -15.24
N GLU A 46 -11.39 -12.48 -15.93
CA GLU A 46 -10.56 -13.52 -15.29
C GLU A 46 -9.53 -12.91 -14.33
N ILE A 47 -8.76 -11.92 -14.80
CA ILE A 47 -7.75 -11.23 -13.97
C ILE A 47 -8.42 -10.52 -12.80
N ALA A 48 -9.50 -9.77 -13.04
CA ALA A 48 -10.22 -9.04 -12.00
C ALA A 48 -10.77 -9.99 -10.93
N GLN A 49 -11.34 -11.13 -11.32
CA GLN A 49 -11.81 -12.16 -10.40
C GLN A 49 -10.65 -12.68 -9.55
N GLY A 50 -9.53 -13.04 -10.15
CA GLY A 50 -8.35 -13.51 -9.42
C GLY A 50 -7.84 -12.50 -8.39
N GLN A 51 -7.89 -11.19 -8.70
CA GLN A 51 -7.50 -10.15 -7.75
C GLN A 51 -8.54 -9.96 -6.63
N ILE A 52 -9.83 -10.08 -6.92
CA ILE A 52 -10.91 -10.06 -5.92
C ILE A 52 -10.74 -11.22 -4.95
N ASP A 53 -10.44 -12.40 -5.45
CA ASP A 53 -10.18 -13.59 -4.66
C ASP A 53 -8.95 -13.43 -3.77
N ALA A 54 -7.87 -12.87 -4.32
CA ALA A 54 -6.62 -12.64 -3.60
C ALA A 54 -6.76 -11.67 -2.41
N VAL A 55 -7.71 -10.73 -2.47
CA VAL A 55 -8.00 -9.80 -1.36
C VAL A 55 -9.16 -10.26 -0.47
N GLY A 56 -9.70 -11.47 -0.67
CA GLY A 56 -10.74 -12.07 0.16
C GLY A 56 -12.12 -11.40 0.01
N LEU A 57 -12.50 -11.05 -1.22
CA LEU A 57 -13.79 -10.42 -1.54
C LEU A 57 -14.67 -11.26 -2.47
N GLN A 58 -14.51 -12.59 -2.44
CA GLN A 58 -15.36 -13.51 -3.17
C GLN A 58 -16.83 -13.32 -2.76
N GLY A 59 -17.72 -13.29 -3.76
CA GLY A 59 -19.16 -13.11 -3.58
C GLY A 59 -19.61 -11.65 -3.55
N PHE A 60 -18.67 -10.68 -3.63
CA PHE A 60 -18.96 -9.26 -3.67
C PHE A 60 -18.79 -8.61 -5.05
N GLU A 61 -18.49 -9.39 -6.07
CA GLU A 61 -18.12 -8.95 -7.43
C GLU A 61 -19.14 -7.99 -8.05
N ASN A 62 -20.42 -8.30 -7.87
CA ASN A 62 -21.56 -7.56 -8.45
C ASN A 62 -22.10 -6.46 -7.55
N GLN A 63 -21.51 -6.26 -6.37
CA GLN A 63 -21.92 -5.18 -5.48
C GLN A 63 -21.29 -3.85 -5.91
N TYR A 64 -21.89 -2.75 -5.43
CA TYR A 64 -21.37 -1.40 -5.63
C TYR A 64 -20.55 -0.94 -4.40
N PRO A 65 -19.62 0.01 -4.56
CA PRO A 65 -18.81 0.50 -3.43
C PRO A 65 -19.61 0.94 -2.20
N ALA A 66 -20.79 1.55 -2.39
CA ALA A 66 -21.65 2.00 -1.29
C ALA A 66 -22.19 0.86 -0.41
N GLN A 67 -22.14 -0.38 -0.87
CA GLN A 67 -22.60 -1.57 -0.15
C GLN A 67 -21.49 -2.22 0.69
N LEU A 68 -20.25 -1.71 0.60
CA LEU A 68 -19.06 -2.26 1.26
C LEU A 68 -18.63 -1.42 2.45
N SER A 69 -18.05 -2.07 3.46
CA SER A 69 -17.34 -1.36 4.53
C SER A 69 -16.09 -0.64 4.01
N GLY A 70 -15.55 0.33 4.76
CA GLY A 70 -14.34 1.05 4.39
C GLY A 70 -13.15 0.12 4.13
N GLY A 71 -12.97 -0.91 4.97
CA GLY A 71 -11.90 -1.92 4.77
C GLY A 71 -12.10 -2.74 3.50
N MET A 72 -13.34 -3.11 3.16
CA MET A 72 -13.64 -3.80 1.90
C MET A 72 -13.37 -2.89 0.69
N GLN A 73 -13.76 -1.61 0.76
CA GLN A 73 -13.47 -0.64 -0.31
C GLN A 73 -11.96 -0.47 -0.51
N GLN A 74 -11.17 -0.48 0.57
CA GLN A 74 -9.72 -0.43 0.50
C GLN A 74 -9.14 -1.66 -0.21
N ARG A 75 -9.64 -2.85 0.12
CA ARG A 75 -9.25 -4.10 -0.58
C ARG A 75 -9.58 -4.05 -2.07
N VAL A 76 -10.72 -3.49 -2.45
CA VAL A 76 -11.05 -3.26 -3.87
C VAL A 76 -10.05 -2.30 -4.52
N GLY A 77 -9.70 -1.20 -3.85
CA GLY A 77 -8.69 -0.25 -4.33
C GLY A 77 -7.33 -0.92 -4.57
N LEU A 78 -6.92 -1.80 -3.65
CA LEU A 78 -5.69 -2.58 -3.77
C LEU A 78 -5.79 -3.59 -4.93
N ALA A 79 -6.88 -4.36 -5.02
CA ALA A 79 -7.12 -5.31 -6.11
C ALA A 79 -7.08 -4.62 -7.49
N ARG A 80 -7.73 -3.45 -7.61
CA ARG A 80 -7.70 -2.63 -8.84
C ARG A 80 -6.29 -2.19 -9.21
N ALA A 81 -5.50 -1.75 -8.22
CA ALA A 81 -4.14 -1.30 -8.46
C ALA A 81 -3.23 -2.46 -8.88
N LEU A 82 -3.44 -3.66 -8.36
CA LEU A 82 -2.66 -4.87 -8.67
C LEU A 82 -3.09 -5.55 -9.97
N ALA A 83 -4.34 -5.39 -10.41
CA ALA A 83 -4.86 -6.02 -11.61
C ALA A 83 -4.04 -5.71 -12.87
N THR A 84 -3.48 -4.51 -12.95
CA THR A 84 -2.63 -4.08 -14.08
C THR A 84 -1.20 -4.61 -14.02
N ASP A 85 -0.86 -5.44 -13.03
CA ASP A 85 0.46 -6.00 -12.78
C ASP A 85 1.61 -4.97 -12.78
N PRO A 86 1.50 -3.85 -12.02
CA PRO A 86 2.48 -2.78 -12.05
C PRO A 86 3.83 -3.23 -11.45
N GLN A 87 4.93 -2.65 -11.90
CA GLN A 87 6.24 -2.82 -11.28
C GLN A 87 6.37 -1.98 -9.98
N ILE A 88 5.70 -0.81 -9.98
CA ILE A 88 5.72 0.14 -8.87
C ILE A 88 4.29 0.39 -8.38
N LEU A 89 4.05 0.18 -7.09
CA LEU A 89 2.79 0.49 -6.43
C LEU A 89 2.98 1.71 -5.54
N LEU A 90 2.27 2.80 -5.83
CA LEU A 90 2.22 3.97 -4.98
C LEU A 90 1.03 3.84 -4.03
N MET A 91 1.24 4.11 -2.75
CA MET A 91 0.19 4.07 -1.73
C MET A 91 0.22 5.37 -0.93
N ASP A 92 -0.84 6.15 -1.03
CA ASP A 92 -0.95 7.45 -0.36
C ASP A 92 -1.92 7.34 0.81
N GLU A 93 -1.36 7.32 2.03
CA GLU A 93 -2.08 7.15 3.29
C GLU A 93 -3.18 6.07 3.24
N ALA A 94 -2.88 4.96 2.57
CA ALA A 94 -3.86 3.97 2.17
C ALA A 94 -4.65 3.35 3.33
N PHE A 95 -4.14 3.38 4.56
CA PHE A 95 -4.79 2.79 5.73
C PHE A 95 -5.29 3.82 6.75
N SER A 96 -5.11 5.12 6.51
CA SER A 96 -5.45 6.17 7.48
C SER A 96 -6.95 6.26 7.81
N ALA A 97 -7.81 5.93 6.85
CA ALA A 97 -9.27 5.97 7.00
C ALA A 97 -9.88 4.71 7.64
N LEU A 98 -9.05 3.71 8.01
CA LEU A 98 -9.50 2.45 8.59
C LEU A 98 -9.45 2.49 10.12
N ASP A 99 -10.35 1.75 10.77
CA ASP A 99 -10.28 1.50 12.20
C ASP A 99 -9.00 0.68 12.54
N PRO A 100 -8.52 0.72 13.80
CA PRO A 100 -7.24 0.11 14.17
C PRO A 100 -7.13 -1.39 13.90
N LEU A 101 -8.23 -2.14 14.04
CA LEU A 101 -8.23 -3.59 13.86
C LEU A 101 -8.08 -3.93 12.37
N ILE A 102 -8.93 -3.36 11.53
CA ILE A 102 -8.90 -3.55 10.07
C ILE A 102 -7.58 -3.03 9.48
N ARG A 103 -7.07 -1.89 9.99
CA ARG A 103 -5.76 -1.36 9.59
C ARG A 103 -4.65 -2.38 9.84
N SER A 104 -4.58 -2.96 11.03
CA SER A 104 -3.56 -3.96 11.37
C SER A 104 -3.64 -5.21 10.48
N GLU A 105 -4.86 -5.66 10.18
CA GLU A 105 -5.11 -6.77 9.27
C GLU A 105 -4.63 -6.46 7.85
N MET A 106 -5.00 -5.29 7.31
CA MET A 106 -4.60 -4.85 5.97
C MET A 106 -3.08 -4.68 5.82
N GLN A 107 -2.42 -4.14 6.84
CA GLN A 107 -0.96 -4.05 6.88
C GLN A 107 -0.31 -5.44 6.80
N SER A 108 -0.83 -6.41 7.57
CA SER A 108 -0.30 -7.78 7.56
C SER A 108 -0.53 -8.46 6.21
N GLN A 109 -1.69 -8.27 5.60
CA GLN A 109 -1.98 -8.73 4.24
C GLN A 109 -1.03 -8.10 3.20
N LEU A 110 -0.70 -6.80 3.34
CA LEU A 110 0.24 -6.14 2.44
C LEU A 110 1.64 -6.75 2.54
N VAL A 111 2.12 -7.03 3.76
CA VAL A 111 3.42 -7.69 3.97
C VAL A 111 3.45 -9.08 3.34
N ASP A 112 2.40 -9.89 3.55
CA ASP A 112 2.29 -11.22 2.96
C ASP A 112 2.25 -11.17 1.43
N LEU A 113 1.50 -10.21 0.89
CA LEU A 113 1.39 -9.98 -0.54
C LEU A 113 2.74 -9.55 -1.14
N GLN A 114 3.45 -8.62 -0.49
CA GLN A 114 4.76 -8.15 -0.93
C GLN A 114 5.80 -9.28 -0.98
N SER A 115 5.77 -10.19 0.00
CA SER A 115 6.67 -11.33 0.03
C SER A 115 6.52 -12.25 -1.20
N LYS A 116 5.29 -12.33 -1.74
CA LYS A 116 4.93 -13.14 -2.91
C LYS A 116 5.18 -12.40 -4.23
N LEU A 117 4.79 -11.13 -4.30
CA LEU A 117 4.81 -10.36 -5.55
C LEU A 117 6.17 -9.72 -5.86
N LYS A 118 6.99 -9.46 -4.84
CA LYS A 118 8.32 -8.79 -4.97
C LYS A 118 8.26 -7.49 -5.76
N LYS A 119 7.20 -6.70 -5.60
CA LYS A 119 6.99 -5.40 -6.25
C LYS A 119 7.68 -4.30 -5.46
N THR A 120 8.04 -3.21 -6.12
CA THR A 120 8.45 -1.98 -5.43
C THR A 120 7.21 -1.25 -4.94
N ILE A 121 7.11 -1.03 -3.63
CA ILE A 121 6.03 -0.27 -3.01
C ILE A 121 6.61 1.05 -2.48
N VAL A 122 6.04 2.18 -2.89
CA VAL A 122 6.29 3.48 -2.29
C VAL A 122 5.07 3.85 -1.46
N PHE A 123 5.23 3.85 -0.13
CA PHE A 123 4.15 4.04 0.82
C PHE A 123 4.32 5.37 1.55
N ILE A 124 3.32 6.24 1.46
CA ILE A 124 3.28 7.51 2.19
C ILE A 124 2.37 7.35 3.39
N THR A 125 2.88 7.70 4.56
CA THR A 125 2.12 7.71 5.82
C THR A 125 2.65 8.79 6.76
N HIS A 126 1.81 9.27 7.66
CA HIS A 126 2.19 10.10 8.79
C HIS A 126 2.36 9.29 10.09
N ASP A 127 2.10 7.98 10.04
CA ASP A 127 2.21 7.06 11.18
C ASP A 127 3.59 6.38 11.15
N LEU A 128 4.40 6.67 12.16
CA LEU A 128 5.75 6.12 12.28
C LEU A 128 5.72 4.60 12.52
N ASP A 129 4.83 4.10 13.38
CA ASP A 129 4.71 2.66 13.65
C ASP A 129 4.37 1.89 12.37
N GLU A 130 3.55 2.46 11.51
CA GLU A 130 3.21 1.91 10.20
C GLU A 130 4.44 1.86 9.29
N SER A 131 5.21 2.95 9.20
CA SER A 131 6.44 3.00 8.39
C SER A 131 7.49 2.00 8.88
N LEU A 132 7.63 1.83 10.20
CA LEU A 132 8.54 0.87 10.82
C LEU A 132 8.12 -0.60 10.59
N LYS A 133 6.81 -0.86 10.50
CA LYS A 133 6.27 -2.20 10.25
C LYS A 133 6.39 -2.62 8.79
N LEU A 134 6.18 -1.68 7.86
CA LEU A 134 6.01 -1.97 6.43
C LEU A 134 7.28 -1.71 5.61
N GLY A 135 8.11 -0.74 6.02
CA GLY A 135 9.21 -0.24 5.19
C GLY A 135 10.51 -1.01 5.35
N ASP A 136 11.12 -1.42 4.25
CA ASP A 136 12.52 -1.85 4.21
C ASP A 136 13.45 -0.63 4.36
N HIS A 137 13.03 0.52 3.82
CA HIS A 137 13.68 1.82 3.95
C HIS A 137 12.65 2.89 4.27
N ILE A 138 12.99 3.82 5.14
CA ILE A 138 12.14 4.92 5.57
C ILE A 138 12.80 6.23 5.16
N GLY A 139 12.03 7.12 4.51
CA GLY A 139 12.42 8.49 4.24
C GLY A 139 11.60 9.44 5.12
N ILE A 140 12.25 10.24 5.95
CA ILE A 140 11.59 11.25 6.80
C ILE A 140 11.65 12.59 6.10
N LEU A 141 10.47 13.19 5.91
CA LEU A 141 10.31 14.51 5.33
C LEU A 141 9.90 15.55 6.40
N ASN A 142 10.51 16.70 6.35
CA ASN A 142 10.14 17.85 7.17
C ASN A 142 10.15 19.13 6.32
N GLY A 143 9.04 19.87 6.31
CA GLY A 143 8.90 21.10 5.52
C GLY A 143 9.18 20.91 4.02
N GLY A 144 8.81 19.78 3.44
CA GLY A 144 9.05 19.44 2.03
C GLY A 144 10.48 19.01 1.69
N ARG A 145 11.34 18.86 2.70
CA ARG A 145 12.74 18.40 2.52
C ARG A 145 12.92 17.00 3.10
N LEU A 146 13.67 16.18 2.38
CA LEU A 146 14.07 14.86 2.87
C LEU A 146 15.20 15.03 3.90
N VAL A 147 14.89 14.71 5.17
CA VAL A 147 15.81 14.91 6.32
C VAL A 147 16.71 13.70 6.52
N GLN A 148 16.13 12.52 6.46
CA GLN A 148 16.87 11.26 6.65
C GLN A 148 16.26 10.14 5.80
N VAL A 149 17.12 9.26 5.29
CA VAL A 149 16.73 7.98 4.68
C VAL A 149 17.57 6.88 5.32
N GLY A 150 16.94 5.77 5.70
CA GLY A 150 17.63 4.64 6.28
C GLY A 150 16.73 3.44 6.51
N ARG A 151 17.29 2.38 7.02
CA ARG A 151 16.51 1.24 7.53
C ARG A 151 15.80 1.63 8.82
N PRO A 152 14.71 0.94 9.20
CA PRO A 152 14.01 1.20 10.46
C PRO A 152 14.94 1.29 11.67
N GLU A 153 15.91 0.37 11.79
CA GLU A 153 16.88 0.36 12.88
C GLU A 153 17.79 1.60 12.88
N ASP A 154 18.25 2.04 11.71
CA ASP A 154 19.13 3.19 11.55
C ASP A 154 18.43 4.50 11.95
N ILE A 155 17.15 4.65 11.57
CA ILE A 155 16.32 5.80 11.93
C ILE A 155 16.17 5.93 13.46
N ILE A 156 15.97 4.80 14.15
CA ILE A 156 15.76 4.78 15.61
C ILE A 156 17.08 4.95 16.39
N LEU A 157 18.17 4.33 15.94
CA LEU A 157 19.43 4.31 16.66
C LEU A 157 20.30 5.54 16.39
N ASN A 158 20.22 6.08 15.15
CA ASN A 158 21.08 7.15 14.66
C ASN A 158 20.23 8.27 14.03
N PRO A 159 19.35 8.96 14.81
CA PRO A 159 18.55 10.06 14.26
C PRO A 159 19.46 11.21 13.79
N ALA A 160 19.20 11.72 12.58
CA ALA A 160 20.05 12.70 11.90
C ALA A 160 20.03 14.09 12.56
N ASP A 161 18.92 14.47 13.18
CA ASP A 161 18.74 15.75 13.85
C ASP A 161 17.74 15.68 15.01
N ASP A 162 17.51 16.80 15.68
CA ASP A 162 16.58 16.89 16.80
C ASP A 162 15.12 16.67 16.39
N TYR A 163 14.76 16.97 15.14
CA TYR A 163 13.43 16.69 14.63
C TYR A 163 13.19 15.17 14.52
N VAL A 164 14.11 14.45 13.89
CA VAL A 164 14.02 12.99 13.79
C VAL A 164 14.07 12.34 15.17
N LYS A 165 14.93 12.84 16.06
CA LYS A 165 15.03 12.36 17.45
C LYS A 165 13.72 12.53 18.23
N ALA A 166 13.05 13.68 18.07
CA ALA A 166 11.74 13.91 18.66
C ALA A 166 10.68 13.01 18.04
N PHE A 167 10.72 12.79 16.73
CA PHE A 167 9.77 11.97 15.98
C PHE A 167 9.82 10.48 16.38
N VAL A 168 11.03 9.95 16.69
CA VAL A 168 11.19 8.54 17.10
C VAL A 168 11.16 8.32 18.61
N LYS A 169 10.96 9.37 19.43
CA LYS A 169 11.09 9.31 20.88
C LYS A 169 10.19 8.29 21.55
N ASP A 170 8.92 8.22 21.11
CA ASP A 170 7.89 7.40 21.75
C ASP A 170 7.73 6.01 21.10
N VAL A 171 8.63 5.67 20.18
CA VAL A 171 8.60 4.37 19.50
C VAL A 171 8.94 3.24 20.46
N ASN A 172 8.13 2.19 20.40
CA ASN A 172 8.47 0.95 21.10
C ASN A 172 9.61 0.21 20.37
N ARG A 173 10.84 0.48 20.81
CA ARG A 173 12.08 -0.06 20.23
C ARG A 173 12.11 -1.57 20.14
N SER A 174 11.42 -2.28 21.04
CA SER A 174 11.39 -3.75 21.02
C SER A 174 10.66 -4.35 19.80
N LYS A 175 9.81 -3.57 19.12
CA LYS A 175 9.13 -4.00 17.90
C LYS A 175 10.01 -3.96 16.65
N VAL A 176 11.10 -3.19 16.69
CA VAL A 176 11.92 -2.88 15.51
C VAL A 176 13.33 -3.47 15.62
N LEU A 177 13.91 -3.42 16.82
CA LEU A 177 15.28 -3.88 17.04
C LEU A 177 15.33 -5.42 17.12
N ARG A 178 16.07 -6.02 16.19
CA ARG A 178 16.41 -7.45 16.28
C ARG A 178 17.53 -7.63 17.31
N ALA A 179 17.53 -8.77 18.03
CA ALA A 179 18.57 -9.10 19.01
C ALA A 179 19.98 -8.95 18.43
N LYS A 180 20.17 -9.31 17.16
CA LYS A 180 21.44 -9.18 16.43
C LYS A 180 21.94 -7.72 16.27
N THR A 181 21.01 -6.75 16.27
CA THR A 181 21.34 -5.32 16.09
C THR A 181 21.80 -4.68 17.40
N VAL A 182 21.43 -5.26 18.55
CA VAL A 182 21.72 -4.74 19.89
C VAL A 182 22.91 -5.45 20.54
N MET A 183 23.28 -6.64 20.06
CA MET A 183 24.44 -7.38 20.54
C MET A 183 25.71 -6.71 20.03
N THR A 184 26.42 -6.03 20.92
CA THR A 184 27.85 -5.66 20.71
C THR A 184 28.65 -6.92 20.49
N LYS A 185 29.52 -6.91 19.46
CA LYS A 185 30.55 -7.95 19.27
C LYS A 185 31.53 -7.92 20.40
#